data_d99b73a99db3fee190773d81f4c4c861
#
_entry.id   d99b73a99db3fee190773d81f4c4c861
#
_cell.length_a   1.000
_cell.length_b   1.000
_cell.length_c   1.000
_cell.angle_alpha   90.00
_cell.angle_beta   90.00
_cell.angle_gamma   90.00
#
_symmetry.space_group_name_H-M   'P 1'
#
loop_
_entity.id
_entity.type
_entity.pdbx_description
1 polymer ?
#
loop_
_entity_poly.entity_id
_entity_poly.type
_entity_poly.pdbx_seq_one_letter_code
_entity_poly.pdbx_strand_id
1 'polypeptide(L)'
;ENTIVDECSEIGSDTTFSKILPGTAGYDIIKSSDCGYVISGSTGKTILMKIDRYGNEIWSGTYGGISGSHWGNSVKETSDGGYIIGAAQNTIIKTDSVGVEEWHQKLSYSVHHYVEDVIQTSDGDYIVVGGAGGDPLGGHAVQGKAFILRMSEGGGVQWIKRYGIIDTPNNTFWGVVEADDGGFVLAGEKLQDRNFEFYDHFWVMKTDAYGDEEWSIESGGNLWDEAQDIVKLSDDSYIVTGKTSLSSTNLNMKVMRVSSSGQILWQNNHGGGNNDTATGITLSQNEEMVAIVGYTRSSSGSPFKYRIWGVDATSGQIMWSKIYGGNQEDKAFGIVESFDNGFTVVGRSYSHGSDRVNWMVKTDSLGNVN
;
A
#
# COMPACT_ATOMS: atom_id res chain seq x y z
N GLU A 1 15.56 31.42 2.02
CA GLU A 1 14.49 30.60 1.40
C GLU A 1 15.03 30.06 0.08
N ASN A 2 15.62 28.86 0.11
CA ASN A 2 15.87 28.09 -1.09
C ASN A 2 14.59 27.31 -1.38
N THR A 3 13.76 27.84 -2.29
CA THR A 3 12.78 27.01 -2.97
C THR A 3 13.55 25.96 -3.74
N ILE A 4 13.56 24.73 -3.26
CA ILE A 4 13.91 23.56 -4.07
C ILE A 4 12.83 23.51 -5.15
N VAL A 5 13.12 24.06 -6.32
CA VAL A 5 12.30 23.84 -7.52
C VAL A 5 12.45 22.35 -7.77
N ASP A 6 11.34 21.62 -7.71
CA ASP A 6 11.28 20.23 -8.11
C ASP A 6 11.65 20.18 -9.60
N GLU A 7 12.91 19.83 -9.91
CA GLU A 7 13.45 19.78 -11.27
C GLU A 7 12.58 18.91 -12.20
N CYS A 8 11.73 18.08 -11.61
CA CYS A 8 10.82 17.21 -12.33
C CYS A 8 9.51 17.88 -12.75
N SER A 9 9.10 18.98 -12.11
CA SER A 9 7.83 19.67 -12.39
C SER A 9 7.90 20.60 -13.60
N GLU A 10 9.08 21.07 -14.02
CA GLU A 10 9.24 22.05 -15.12
C GLU A 10 9.14 21.46 -16.54
N ILE A 11 9.03 20.13 -16.68
CA ILE A 11 9.03 19.48 -17.99
C ILE A 11 7.58 19.20 -18.44
N GLY A 12 7.02 20.21 -19.05
CA GLY A 12 5.81 20.34 -19.86
C GLY A 12 4.85 19.18 -20.09
N SER A 13 3.57 19.56 -19.98
CA SER A 13 2.29 18.99 -20.44
C SER A 13 1.88 17.59 -19.94
N ASP A 14 0.71 17.58 -19.34
CA ASP A 14 -0.14 16.46 -18.96
C ASP A 14 -0.26 15.38 -20.04
N THR A 15 0.67 14.47 -20.12
CA THR A 15 0.51 13.29 -20.96
C THR A 15 -0.20 12.22 -20.16
N THR A 16 -1.49 12.11 -20.36
CA THR A 16 -2.26 10.99 -19.85
C THR A 16 -2.10 9.78 -20.79
N PHE A 17 -2.03 8.58 -20.24
CA PHE A 17 -1.91 7.36 -21.04
C PHE A 17 -2.34 6.12 -20.27
N SER A 18 -2.54 5.02 -20.99
CA SER A 18 -2.58 3.69 -20.40
C SER A 18 -1.60 2.76 -21.10
N LYS A 19 -0.88 1.93 -20.35
CA LYS A 19 0.15 1.03 -20.87
C LYS A 19 0.09 -0.34 -20.20
N ILE A 20 0.41 -1.37 -20.96
CA ILE A 20 0.75 -2.68 -20.45
C ILE A 20 2.25 -2.68 -20.17
N LEU A 21 2.60 -3.06 -18.95
CA LEU A 21 3.98 -3.18 -18.49
C LEU A 21 4.37 -4.65 -18.35
N PRO A 22 5.67 -4.97 -18.32
CA PRO A 22 6.14 -6.30 -17.98
C PRO A 22 5.56 -6.82 -16.66
N GLY A 23 5.33 -8.12 -16.59
CA GLY A 23 4.77 -8.77 -15.41
C GLY A 23 3.27 -9.03 -15.48
N THR A 24 2.77 -9.64 -14.43
CA THR A 24 1.37 -10.03 -14.31
C THR A 24 0.54 -9.10 -13.44
N ALA A 25 1.20 -8.30 -12.60
CA ALA A 25 0.60 -7.26 -11.76
C ALA A 25 1.67 -6.29 -11.25
N GLY A 26 1.31 -5.00 -11.11
CA GLY A 26 1.98 -4.04 -10.23
C GLY A 26 1.22 -3.97 -8.91
N TYR A 27 1.93 -3.96 -7.79
CA TYR A 27 1.31 -3.88 -6.47
C TYR A 27 1.56 -2.53 -5.81
N ASP A 28 2.75 -1.96 -5.94
CA ASP A 28 3.07 -0.63 -5.45
C ASP A 28 3.84 0.17 -6.50
N ILE A 29 3.75 1.49 -6.41
CA ILE A 29 4.40 2.44 -7.30
C ILE A 29 4.82 3.69 -6.53
N ILE A 30 6.04 4.15 -6.78
CA ILE A 30 6.57 5.39 -6.21
C ILE A 30 7.13 6.31 -7.30
N LYS A 31 7.19 7.61 -7.02
CA LYS A 31 8.07 8.53 -7.75
C LYS A 31 9.51 8.23 -7.36
N SER A 32 10.42 8.41 -8.29
CA SER A 32 11.85 8.35 -7.99
C SER A 32 12.50 9.71 -8.19
N SER A 33 13.59 9.93 -7.46
CA SER A 33 14.33 11.19 -7.42
C SER A 33 14.85 11.65 -8.81
N ASP A 34 14.94 10.76 -9.79
CA ASP A 34 15.36 11.06 -11.18
C ASP A 34 14.19 11.27 -12.15
N CYS A 35 13.00 11.64 -11.65
CA CYS A 35 11.80 11.98 -12.42
C CYS A 35 11.12 10.80 -13.16
N GLY A 36 11.40 9.58 -12.75
CA GLY A 36 10.70 8.38 -13.22
C GLY A 36 9.79 7.78 -12.15
N TYR A 37 9.36 6.55 -12.38
CA TYR A 37 8.61 5.76 -11.42
C TYR A 37 9.30 4.42 -11.18
N VAL A 38 9.14 3.89 -9.98
CA VAL A 38 9.54 2.53 -9.64
C VAL A 38 8.32 1.74 -9.22
N ILE A 39 8.19 0.54 -9.76
CA ILE A 39 7.04 -0.33 -9.57
C ILE A 39 7.53 -1.66 -9.02
N SER A 40 6.96 -2.09 -7.90
CA SER A 40 7.07 -3.47 -7.44
C SER A 40 5.87 -4.30 -7.91
N GLY A 41 6.09 -5.59 -8.15
CA GLY A 41 5.02 -6.41 -8.69
C GLY A 41 5.38 -7.89 -8.79
N SER A 42 4.75 -8.57 -9.76
CA SER A 42 4.91 -10.02 -9.97
C SER A 42 5.04 -10.39 -11.44
N THR A 43 5.91 -11.36 -11.68
CA THR A 43 5.98 -12.17 -12.92
C THR A 43 5.84 -13.67 -12.61
N GLY A 44 5.33 -14.03 -11.41
CA GLY A 44 5.56 -15.31 -10.75
C GLY A 44 6.79 -15.27 -9.82
N LYS A 45 7.64 -14.26 -9.97
CA LYS A 45 8.70 -13.81 -9.07
C LYS A 45 8.44 -12.37 -8.70
N THR A 46 9.07 -11.87 -7.63
CA THR A 46 9.10 -10.44 -7.36
C THR A 46 9.79 -9.72 -8.51
N ILE A 47 9.14 -8.72 -9.08
CA ILE A 47 9.72 -7.81 -10.07
C ILE A 47 9.85 -6.42 -9.46
N LEU A 48 10.97 -5.78 -9.73
CA LEU A 48 11.15 -4.33 -9.58
C LEU A 48 11.42 -3.76 -10.97
N MET A 49 10.73 -2.68 -11.29
CA MET A 49 10.81 -2.06 -12.61
C MET A 49 10.95 -0.56 -12.45
N LYS A 50 11.93 0.00 -13.15
CA LYS A 50 12.09 1.44 -13.33
C LYS A 50 11.58 1.84 -14.70
N ILE A 51 10.75 2.86 -14.72
CA ILE A 51 10.22 3.47 -15.95
C ILE A 51 10.45 4.99 -15.93
N ASP A 52 10.52 5.56 -17.11
CA ASP A 52 10.53 7.01 -17.26
C ASP A 52 9.13 7.62 -16.97
N ARG A 53 9.03 8.92 -16.91
CA ARG A 53 7.76 9.64 -16.70
C ARG A 53 6.68 9.37 -17.77
N TYR A 54 7.07 8.83 -18.93
CA TYR A 54 6.19 8.48 -20.04
C TYR A 54 5.79 7.00 -20.03
N GLY A 55 6.23 6.26 -19.01
CA GLY A 55 5.95 4.84 -18.85
C GLY A 55 6.78 3.93 -19.77
N ASN A 56 7.95 4.37 -20.25
CA ASN A 56 8.87 3.51 -20.98
C ASN A 56 9.84 2.86 -19.99
N GLU A 57 10.05 1.55 -20.13
CA GLU A 57 10.98 0.81 -19.28
C GLU A 57 12.42 1.33 -19.45
N ILE A 58 13.06 1.63 -18.32
CA ILE A 58 14.49 1.94 -18.26
C ILE A 58 15.26 0.67 -17.91
N TRP A 59 14.82 -0.03 -16.87
CA TRP A 59 15.31 -1.34 -16.48
C TRP A 59 14.26 -2.12 -15.68
N SER A 60 14.42 -3.43 -15.63
CA SER A 60 13.67 -4.29 -14.70
C SER A 60 14.55 -5.42 -14.18
N GLY A 61 14.32 -5.82 -12.94
CA GLY A 61 14.97 -6.94 -12.27
C GLY A 61 13.96 -7.91 -11.66
N THR A 62 14.31 -9.19 -11.57
CA THR A 62 13.49 -10.19 -10.88
C THR A 62 14.25 -10.81 -9.75
N TYR A 63 13.60 -10.95 -8.59
CA TYR A 63 14.21 -11.41 -7.35
C TYR A 63 13.47 -12.62 -6.79
N GLY A 64 14.16 -13.38 -5.93
CA GLY A 64 13.61 -14.56 -5.26
C GLY A 64 13.88 -15.87 -6.00
N GLY A 65 13.66 -16.98 -5.29
CA GLY A 65 13.99 -18.34 -5.72
C GLY A 65 13.03 -18.94 -6.76
N ILE A 66 13.30 -20.20 -7.13
CA ILE A 66 12.61 -20.92 -8.23
C ILE A 66 11.22 -21.45 -7.82
N SER A 67 10.83 -21.43 -6.54
CA SER A 67 9.60 -22.07 -6.06
C SER A 67 8.71 -21.13 -5.27
N GLY A 68 7.47 -20.95 -5.71
CA GLY A 68 6.40 -20.25 -5.02
C GLY A 68 5.91 -18.99 -5.76
N SER A 69 4.73 -18.53 -5.40
CA SER A 69 4.21 -17.24 -5.89
C SER A 69 4.88 -16.11 -5.12
N HIS A 70 5.76 -15.39 -5.78
CA HIS A 70 6.45 -14.23 -5.23
C HIS A 70 5.88 -12.97 -5.86
N TRP A 71 5.57 -11.99 -5.04
CA TRP A 71 5.18 -10.63 -5.47
C TRP A 71 5.82 -9.61 -4.53
N GLY A 72 6.18 -8.45 -5.06
CA GLY A 72 6.61 -7.30 -4.27
C GLY A 72 5.38 -6.51 -3.85
N ASN A 73 5.06 -6.49 -2.56
CA ASN A 73 3.89 -5.82 -2.03
C ASN A 73 4.12 -4.31 -1.90
N SER A 74 5.34 -3.91 -1.55
CA SER A 74 5.70 -2.52 -1.28
C SER A 74 7.09 -2.22 -1.82
N VAL A 75 7.34 -0.97 -2.21
CA VAL A 75 8.65 -0.44 -2.59
C VAL A 75 8.82 0.99 -2.09
N LYS A 76 10.03 1.32 -1.61
CA LYS A 76 10.42 2.71 -1.28
C LYS A 76 11.83 2.97 -1.83
N GLU A 77 12.07 4.20 -2.28
CA GLU A 77 13.42 4.68 -2.57
C GLU A 77 14.15 4.94 -1.26
N THR A 78 15.39 4.54 -1.17
CA THR A 78 16.22 4.70 0.02
C THR A 78 17.16 5.90 -0.11
N SER A 79 17.65 6.43 1.02
CA SER A 79 18.47 7.64 1.08
C SER A 79 19.77 7.54 0.28
N ASP A 80 20.24 6.34 -0.02
CA ASP A 80 21.40 6.07 -0.89
C ASP A 80 21.05 6.01 -2.40
N GLY A 81 19.79 6.27 -2.76
CA GLY A 81 19.25 6.21 -4.12
C GLY A 81 18.92 4.81 -4.62
N GLY A 82 19.06 3.79 -3.77
CA GLY A 82 18.62 2.42 -4.05
C GLY A 82 17.14 2.21 -3.69
N TYR A 83 16.70 0.94 -3.58
CA TYR A 83 15.32 0.60 -3.29
C TYR A 83 15.22 -0.50 -2.23
N ILE A 84 14.24 -0.35 -1.33
CA ILE A 84 13.85 -1.40 -0.39
C ILE A 84 12.48 -1.95 -0.78
N ILE A 85 12.33 -3.28 -0.79
CA ILE A 85 11.13 -3.98 -1.25
C ILE A 85 10.65 -4.91 -0.14
N GLY A 86 9.38 -4.77 0.24
CA GLY A 86 8.64 -5.76 1.00
C GLY A 86 8.05 -6.80 0.04
N ALA A 87 8.45 -8.06 0.18
CA ALA A 87 8.05 -9.09 -0.76
C ALA A 87 7.35 -10.28 -0.06
N ALA A 88 6.50 -10.96 -0.81
CA ALA A 88 5.85 -12.18 -0.37
C ALA A 88 6.88 -13.23 0.10
N GLN A 89 6.40 -14.21 0.87
CA GLN A 89 7.22 -15.23 1.53
C GLN A 89 8.27 -14.64 2.50
N ASN A 90 7.92 -13.54 3.16
CA ASN A 90 8.70 -12.93 4.25
C ASN A 90 10.08 -12.44 3.83
N THR A 91 10.21 -11.93 2.65
CA THR A 91 11.49 -11.47 2.13
C THR A 91 11.51 -9.95 2.05
N ILE A 92 12.54 -9.35 2.60
CA ILE A 92 12.91 -7.95 2.41
C ILE A 92 14.11 -7.94 1.50
N ILE A 93 14.10 -7.09 0.46
CA ILE A 93 15.14 -7.03 -0.57
C ILE A 93 15.61 -5.59 -0.68
N LYS A 94 16.92 -5.36 -0.56
CA LYS A 94 17.56 -4.07 -0.82
C LYS A 94 18.34 -4.16 -2.13
N THR A 95 18.17 -3.15 -2.96
CA THR A 95 18.91 -3.00 -4.23
C THR A 95 19.63 -1.66 -4.27
N ASP A 96 20.59 -1.55 -5.16
CA ASP A 96 21.14 -0.26 -5.57
C ASP A 96 20.18 0.51 -6.51
N SER A 97 20.61 1.67 -6.97
CA SER A 97 19.83 2.58 -7.84
C SER A 97 19.51 2.03 -9.23
N VAL A 98 20.21 0.99 -9.66
CA VAL A 98 19.99 0.31 -10.96
C VAL A 98 19.37 -1.07 -10.81
N GLY A 99 18.87 -1.38 -9.62
CA GLY A 99 18.14 -2.61 -9.33
C GLY A 99 19.01 -3.84 -9.10
N VAL A 100 20.31 -3.69 -8.86
CA VAL A 100 21.18 -4.82 -8.47
C VAL A 100 20.97 -5.10 -6.99
N GLU A 101 20.64 -6.36 -6.66
CA GLU A 101 20.46 -6.79 -5.27
C GLU A 101 21.74 -6.61 -4.47
N GLU A 102 21.66 -5.87 -3.37
CA GLU A 102 22.76 -5.71 -2.41
C GLU A 102 22.65 -6.74 -1.28
N TRP A 103 21.45 -6.92 -0.77
CA TRP A 103 21.15 -7.96 0.21
C TRP A 103 19.65 -8.30 0.21
N HIS A 104 19.34 -9.46 0.75
CA HIS A 104 17.98 -9.79 1.15
C HIS A 104 17.96 -10.43 2.54
N GLN A 105 16.91 -10.19 3.27
CA GLN A 105 16.62 -10.81 4.55
C GLN A 105 15.34 -11.61 4.44
N LYS A 106 15.43 -12.92 4.68
CA LYS A 106 14.26 -13.79 4.81
C LYS A 106 13.91 -13.94 6.28
N LEU A 107 12.75 -13.47 6.67
CA LEU A 107 12.17 -13.77 7.97
C LEU A 107 11.74 -15.24 7.97
N SER A 108 11.85 -15.95 9.07
CA SER A 108 11.86 -17.43 9.18
C SER A 108 10.82 -18.22 8.37
N TYR A 109 11.06 -19.53 8.22
CA TYR A 109 10.36 -20.47 7.34
C TYR A 109 8.97 -20.94 7.80
N SER A 110 8.34 -20.37 8.83
CA SER A 110 7.01 -20.81 9.20
C SER A 110 5.98 -20.32 8.15
N VAL A 111 5.09 -21.22 7.78
CA VAL A 111 4.06 -21.01 6.76
C VAL A 111 3.12 -19.84 7.12
N HIS A 112 2.83 -18.98 6.14
CA HIS A 112 1.87 -17.87 6.20
C HIS A 112 2.30 -16.60 6.93
N HIS A 113 3.48 -16.09 6.62
CA HIS A 113 3.86 -14.71 6.92
C HIS A 113 3.86 -13.89 5.64
N TYR A 114 3.48 -12.63 5.74
CA TYR A 114 3.53 -11.68 4.64
C TYR A 114 4.14 -10.39 5.15
N VAL A 115 5.21 -9.93 4.48
CA VAL A 115 5.65 -8.55 4.55
C VAL A 115 4.71 -7.77 3.63
N GLU A 116 3.99 -6.82 4.21
CA GLU A 116 3.01 -6.04 3.46
C GLU A 116 3.55 -4.67 3.11
N ASP A 117 4.21 -3.99 4.05
CA ASP A 117 4.83 -2.70 3.78
C ASP A 117 6.21 -2.57 4.42
N VAL A 118 7.05 -1.72 3.84
CA VAL A 118 8.38 -1.36 4.32
C VAL A 118 8.64 0.12 4.07
N ILE A 119 9.19 0.81 5.07
CA ILE A 119 9.66 2.20 4.94
C ILE A 119 11.12 2.30 5.41
N GLN A 120 11.86 3.28 4.89
CA GLN A 120 13.08 3.76 5.53
C GLN A 120 12.71 4.87 6.50
N THR A 121 13.22 4.77 7.72
CA THR A 121 13.03 5.79 8.76
C THR A 121 13.96 6.99 8.55
N SER A 122 13.63 8.09 9.18
CA SER A 122 14.41 9.34 9.11
C SER A 122 15.86 9.20 9.58
N ASP A 123 16.17 8.20 10.42
CA ASP A 123 17.52 7.88 10.90
C ASP A 123 18.24 6.78 10.07
N GLY A 124 17.62 6.32 8.97
CA GLY A 124 18.22 5.41 7.97
C GLY A 124 17.93 3.93 8.19
N ASP A 125 17.32 3.53 9.29
CA ASP A 125 16.86 2.16 9.54
C ASP A 125 15.62 1.81 8.69
N TYR A 126 15.13 0.59 8.78
CA TYR A 126 13.90 0.16 8.11
C TYR A 126 12.85 -0.29 9.11
N ILE A 127 11.60 0.09 8.86
CA ILE A 127 10.44 -0.49 9.52
C ILE A 127 9.70 -1.37 8.53
N VAL A 128 9.38 -2.58 8.97
CA VAL A 128 8.68 -3.61 8.20
C VAL A 128 7.44 -4.02 8.96
N VAL A 129 6.31 -4.06 8.26
CA VAL A 129 5.03 -4.47 8.85
C VAL A 129 4.38 -5.61 8.06
N GLY A 130 3.49 -6.33 8.71
CA GLY A 130 2.77 -7.42 8.08
C GLY A 130 1.93 -8.26 9.04
N GLY A 131 1.50 -9.42 8.55
CA GLY A 131 0.74 -10.40 9.30
C GLY A 131 1.49 -11.72 9.46
N ALA A 132 1.26 -12.40 10.56
CA ALA A 132 2.00 -13.62 10.89
C ALA A 132 1.09 -14.80 11.20
N GLY A 133 1.15 -15.85 10.40
CA GLY A 133 0.70 -17.19 10.76
C GLY A 133 1.73 -17.98 11.61
N GLY A 134 2.73 -17.32 12.22
CA GLY A 134 3.79 -17.91 13.01
C GLY A 134 4.80 -16.90 13.53
N ASP A 135 5.94 -17.32 14.09
CA ASP A 135 7.01 -16.42 14.54
C ASP A 135 7.96 -16.04 13.38
N PRO A 136 8.06 -14.77 12.96
CA PRO A 136 8.95 -14.36 11.88
C PRO A 136 10.45 -14.57 12.16
N LEU A 137 10.85 -14.78 13.41
CA LEU A 137 12.25 -15.04 13.79
C LEU A 137 12.54 -16.53 14.12
N GLY A 138 11.56 -17.42 13.90
CA GLY A 138 11.70 -18.85 14.22
C GLY A 138 11.51 -19.16 15.70
N GLY A 139 10.40 -19.74 16.03
CA GLY A 139 10.01 -20.10 17.38
C GLY A 139 8.72 -20.91 17.37
N HIS A 140 8.10 -21.11 18.51
CA HIS A 140 6.80 -21.76 18.59
C HIS A 140 5.76 -20.87 17.87
N ALA A 141 4.91 -21.50 17.06
CA ALA A 141 3.87 -20.85 16.30
C ALA A 141 3.03 -19.92 17.19
N VAL A 142 3.14 -18.61 16.96
CA VAL A 142 2.25 -17.60 17.52
C VAL A 142 1.32 -17.23 16.37
N GLN A 143 0.25 -18.02 16.19
CA GLN A 143 -0.67 -17.84 15.08
C GLN A 143 -1.38 -16.49 15.17
N GLY A 144 -1.51 -15.80 14.02
CA GLY A 144 -2.47 -14.73 13.82
C GLY A 144 -2.12 -13.34 14.35
N LYS A 145 -0.84 -13.02 14.61
CA LYS A 145 -0.47 -11.68 15.08
C LYS A 145 0.06 -10.78 13.96
N ALA A 146 -0.41 -9.56 13.91
CA ALA A 146 0.27 -8.48 13.20
C ALA A 146 1.64 -8.21 13.82
N PHE A 147 2.60 -7.76 13.03
CA PHE A 147 3.91 -7.39 13.53
C PHE A 147 4.40 -6.06 12.97
N ILE A 148 5.25 -5.39 13.75
CA ILE A 148 6.17 -4.36 13.34
C ILE A 148 7.59 -4.81 13.70
N LEU A 149 8.53 -4.62 12.79
CA LEU A 149 9.92 -5.03 12.92
C LEU A 149 10.83 -3.89 12.51
N ARG A 150 11.85 -3.58 13.31
CA ARG A 150 12.91 -2.65 12.95
C ARG A 150 14.16 -3.39 12.54
N MET A 151 14.74 -2.95 11.42
CA MET A 151 15.98 -3.44 10.87
C MET A 151 16.98 -2.29 10.73
N SER A 152 18.26 -2.57 10.95
CA SER A 152 19.31 -1.63 10.59
C SER A 152 19.43 -1.48 9.08
N GLU A 153 20.06 -0.40 8.62
CA GLU A 153 20.38 -0.14 7.21
C GLU A 153 21.04 -1.36 6.51
N GLY A 154 21.89 -2.10 7.22
CA GLY A 154 22.55 -3.32 6.71
C GLY A 154 21.67 -4.59 6.75
N GLY A 155 20.37 -4.50 7.04
CA GLY A 155 19.43 -5.62 7.03
C GLY A 155 19.40 -6.45 8.32
N GLY A 156 20.12 -6.07 9.37
CA GLY A 156 20.11 -6.76 10.66
C GLY A 156 18.86 -6.42 11.48
N VAL A 157 18.13 -7.44 11.96
CA VAL A 157 16.95 -7.24 12.82
C VAL A 157 17.38 -6.69 14.18
N GLN A 158 16.82 -5.55 14.58
CA GLN A 158 17.08 -4.91 15.88
C GLN A 158 16.03 -5.33 16.92
N TRP A 159 14.75 -5.22 16.56
CA TRP A 159 13.65 -5.65 17.40
C TRP A 159 12.41 -6.03 16.56
N ILE A 160 11.51 -6.77 17.19
CA ILE A 160 10.18 -7.09 16.67
C ILE A 160 9.13 -7.01 17.76
N LYS A 161 8.00 -6.38 17.46
CA LYS A 161 6.80 -6.36 18.32
C LYS A 161 5.63 -7.03 17.59
N ARG A 162 4.72 -7.62 18.36
CA ARG A 162 3.57 -8.38 17.83
C ARG A 162 2.30 -7.96 18.55
N TYR A 163 1.24 -7.76 17.77
CA TYR A 163 -0.04 -7.25 18.27
C TYR A 163 -1.19 -8.13 17.78
N GLY A 164 -2.32 -8.03 18.51
CA GLY A 164 -3.51 -8.80 18.22
C GLY A 164 -3.70 -10.01 19.14
N ILE A 165 -4.77 -10.76 18.93
CA ILE A 165 -5.17 -11.89 19.78
C ILE A 165 -4.36 -13.12 19.40
N ILE A 166 -3.93 -13.90 20.42
CA ILE A 166 -3.23 -15.17 20.23
C ILE A 166 -4.23 -16.23 19.73
N ASP A 167 -3.76 -17.13 18.84
CA ASP A 167 -4.50 -18.28 18.32
C ASP A 167 -5.70 -17.94 17.40
N THR A 168 -5.78 -16.72 16.90
CA THR A 168 -6.74 -16.35 15.85
C THR A 168 -5.99 -16.07 14.54
N PRO A 169 -6.44 -16.57 13.38
CA PRO A 169 -5.88 -16.14 12.09
C PRO A 169 -6.22 -14.67 11.84
N ASN A 170 -5.36 -13.96 11.05
CA ASN A 170 -5.66 -12.69 10.40
C ASN A 170 -5.64 -11.42 11.29
N ASN A 171 -4.57 -11.18 12.06
CA ASN A 171 -4.21 -9.80 12.39
C ASN A 171 -3.06 -9.40 11.46
N THR A 172 -3.20 -8.29 10.75
CA THR A 172 -2.22 -7.85 9.75
C THR A 172 -2.13 -6.33 9.75
N PHE A 173 -0.91 -5.79 9.67
CA PHE A 173 -0.70 -4.41 9.27
C PHE A 173 -0.36 -4.38 7.78
N TRP A 174 -1.09 -3.57 7.03
CA TRP A 174 -0.99 -3.41 5.59
C TRP A 174 -0.18 -2.19 5.18
N GLY A 175 -0.17 -1.15 6.01
CA GLY A 175 0.56 0.09 5.75
C GLY A 175 1.18 0.68 7.01
N VAL A 176 2.27 1.45 6.84
CA VAL A 176 2.99 2.14 7.92
C VAL A 176 3.53 3.48 7.47
N VAL A 177 3.49 4.46 8.37
CA VAL A 177 4.16 5.76 8.21
C VAL A 177 4.91 6.12 9.51
N GLU A 178 6.02 6.85 9.37
CA GLU A 178 6.76 7.43 10.51
C GLU A 178 6.08 8.73 10.96
N ALA A 179 5.83 8.86 12.24
CA ALA A 179 5.30 10.06 12.89
C ALA A 179 6.41 11.10 13.17
N ASP A 180 6.04 12.37 13.40
CA ASP A 180 7.02 13.44 13.68
C ASP A 180 7.83 13.22 14.97
N ASP A 181 7.31 12.43 15.90
CA ASP A 181 7.97 12.05 17.15
C ASP A 181 8.92 10.84 17.02
N GLY A 182 9.06 10.29 15.82
CA GLY A 182 9.87 9.11 15.53
C GLY A 182 9.18 7.78 15.87
N GLY A 183 7.92 7.81 16.29
CA GLY A 183 7.06 6.63 16.40
C GLY A 183 6.44 6.24 15.06
N PHE A 184 5.51 5.27 15.04
CA PHE A 184 4.96 4.74 13.81
C PHE A 184 3.43 4.65 13.89
N VAL A 185 2.74 5.03 12.80
CA VAL A 185 1.30 4.83 12.67
C VAL A 185 1.03 3.74 11.64
N LEU A 186 0.25 2.76 12.05
CA LEU A 186 0.01 1.49 11.38
C LEU A 186 -1.45 1.39 10.98
N ALA A 187 -1.72 0.95 9.75
CA ALA A 187 -3.04 0.65 9.24
C ALA A 187 -3.18 -0.86 9.02
N GLY A 188 -4.28 -1.48 9.46
CA GLY A 188 -4.43 -2.91 9.34
C GLY A 188 -5.81 -3.45 9.70
N GLU A 189 -5.83 -4.74 9.97
CA GLU A 189 -7.00 -5.46 10.45
C GLU A 189 -6.70 -6.15 11.77
N LYS A 190 -7.67 -6.09 12.68
CA LYS A 190 -7.63 -6.80 13.94
C LYS A 190 -8.84 -7.71 14.07
N LEU A 191 -8.57 -8.99 14.17
CA LEU A 191 -9.62 -9.98 14.38
C LEU A 191 -10.17 -9.87 15.79
N GLN A 192 -11.49 -9.85 15.90
CA GLN A 192 -12.21 -9.99 17.18
C GLN A 192 -12.94 -11.33 17.23
N ASP A 193 -12.78 -12.05 18.34
CA ASP A 193 -13.58 -13.23 18.67
C ASP A 193 -14.78 -12.81 19.53
N ARG A 194 -15.97 -12.99 18.99
CA ARG A 194 -17.23 -12.83 19.74
C ARG A 194 -18.00 -14.14 19.70
N ASN A 195 -17.77 -15.01 20.70
CA ASN A 195 -18.47 -16.29 20.84
C ASN A 195 -18.29 -17.25 19.64
N PHE A 196 -17.05 -17.43 19.17
CA PHE A 196 -16.69 -18.24 17.99
C PHE A 196 -17.16 -17.68 16.64
N GLU A 197 -17.60 -16.42 16.60
CA GLU A 197 -17.77 -15.66 15.38
C GLU A 197 -16.61 -14.66 15.26
N PHE A 198 -15.89 -14.73 14.13
CA PHE A 198 -14.70 -13.92 13.89
C PHE A 198 -15.04 -12.76 12.95
N TYR A 199 -14.67 -11.54 13.37
CA TYR A 199 -14.90 -10.30 12.62
C TYR A 199 -13.59 -9.52 12.54
N ASP A 200 -13.24 -9.04 11.34
CA ASP A 200 -12.09 -8.17 11.15
C ASP A 200 -12.52 -6.72 11.38
N HIS A 201 -11.76 -5.97 12.16
CA HIS A 201 -11.98 -4.55 12.40
C HIS A 201 -10.92 -3.72 11.70
N PHE A 202 -11.35 -2.63 11.08
CA PHE A 202 -10.49 -1.56 10.59
C PHE A 202 -9.64 -1.03 11.76
N TRP A 203 -8.35 -1.26 11.71
CA TRP A 203 -7.44 -1.03 12.82
C TRP A 203 -6.39 0.01 12.47
N VAL A 204 -6.28 1.05 13.31
CA VAL A 204 -5.23 2.06 13.24
C VAL A 204 -4.53 2.09 14.60
N MET A 205 -3.22 2.00 14.61
CA MET A 205 -2.44 1.97 15.86
C MET A 205 -1.22 2.87 15.74
N LYS A 206 -0.93 3.65 16.78
CA LYS A 206 0.34 4.37 16.93
C LYS A 206 1.21 3.69 17.96
N THR A 207 2.51 3.63 17.67
CA THR A 207 3.55 3.20 18.58
C THR A 207 4.56 4.32 18.82
N ASP A 208 5.33 4.22 19.88
CA ASP A 208 6.57 4.98 20.02
C ASP A 208 7.68 4.45 19.08
N ALA A 209 8.87 5.05 19.14
CA ALA A 209 10.04 4.67 18.32
C ALA A 209 10.57 3.25 18.63
N TYR A 210 10.18 2.66 19.76
CA TYR A 210 10.56 1.31 20.17
C TYR A 210 9.50 0.26 19.85
N GLY A 211 8.42 0.70 19.20
CA GLY A 211 7.30 -0.16 18.84
C GLY A 211 6.32 -0.41 19.99
N ASP A 212 6.35 0.31 21.11
CA ASP A 212 5.37 0.14 22.17
C ASP A 212 4.11 0.97 21.88
N GLU A 213 2.92 0.34 22.02
CA GLU A 213 1.64 0.95 21.68
C GLU A 213 1.37 2.19 22.53
N GLU A 214 1.04 3.33 21.89
CA GLU A 214 0.61 4.54 22.53
C GLU A 214 -0.90 4.72 22.50
N TRP A 215 -1.51 4.46 21.33
CA TRP A 215 -2.96 4.44 21.17
C TRP A 215 -3.39 3.51 20.02
N SER A 216 -4.65 3.13 20.06
CA SER A 216 -5.24 2.22 19.08
C SER A 216 -6.70 2.55 18.82
N ILE A 217 -7.11 2.51 17.56
CA ILE A 217 -8.49 2.73 17.11
C ILE A 217 -8.95 1.47 16.40
N GLU A 218 -10.07 0.92 16.85
CA GLU A 218 -10.77 -0.15 16.17
C GLU A 218 -12.13 0.36 15.71
N SER A 219 -12.43 0.23 14.44
CA SER A 219 -13.67 0.73 13.87
C SER A 219 -14.24 -0.28 12.88
N GLY A 220 -15.41 -0.80 13.16
CA GLY A 220 -16.06 -1.79 12.34
C GLY A 220 -17.35 -2.31 12.93
N GLY A 221 -18.00 -3.19 12.19
CA GLY A 221 -19.23 -3.85 12.59
C GLY A 221 -19.02 -5.33 12.95
N ASN A 222 -19.98 -6.16 12.54
CA ASN A 222 -19.94 -7.62 12.72
C ASN A 222 -19.61 -8.31 11.39
N LEU A 223 -18.75 -7.73 10.58
CA LEU A 223 -18.33 -8.24 9.28
C LEU A 223 -16.85 -7.88 9.04
N TRP A 224 -16.40 -7.84 7.80
CA TRP A 224 -15.01 -7.60 7.43
C TRP A 224 -14.75 -6.11 7.21
N ASP A 225 -13.93 -5.54 8.06
CA ASP A 225 -13.45 -4.15 7.97
C ASP A 225 -11.93 -4.16 8.03
N GLU A 226 -11.26 -3.58 7.04
CA GLU A 226 -9.80 -3.59 6.92
C GLU A 226 -9.29 -2.20 6.54
N ALA A 227 -8.26 -1.71 7.24
CA ALA A 227 -7.45 -0.57 6.81
C ALA A 227 -6.33 -1.09 5.92
N GLN A 228 -6.23 -0.59 4.69
CA GLN A 228 -5.33 -1.11 3.67
C GLN A 228 -4.08 -0.25 3.48
N ASP A 229 -4.21 1.07 3.60
CA ASP A 229 -3.10 1.97 3.34
C ASP A 229 -3.29 3.30 4.10
N ILE A 230 -2.18 4.04 4.29
CA ILE A 230 -2.12 5.23 5.14
C ILE A 230 -1.17 6.27 4.56
N VAL A 231 -1.56 7.54 4.67
CA VAL A 231 -0.68 8.68 4.39
C VAL A 231 -0.65 9.64 5.59
N LYS A 232 0.51 10.30 5.77
CA LYS A 232 0.72 11.33 6.79
C LYS A 232 0.61 12.70 6.14
N LEU A 233 -0.03 13.63 6.83
CA LEU A 233 -0.11 15.05 6.46
C LEU A 233 0.94 15.87 7.23
N SER A 234 1.20 17.08 6.76
CA SER A 234 2.17 18.00 7.37
C SER A 234 1.79 18.50 8.78
N ASP A 235 0.51 18.35 9.16
CA ASP A 235 0.02 18.67 10.52
C ASP A 235 0.11 17.47 11.49
N ASP A 236 0.84 16.42 11.09
CA ASP A 236 0.98 15.14 11.81
C ASP A 236 -0.37 14.43 12.06
N SER A 237 -1.35 14.69 11.22
CA SER A 237 -2.55 13.86 11.11
C SER A 237 -2.38 12.81 10.01
N TYR A 238 -3.25 11.80 10.02
CA TYR A 238 -3.13 10.64 9.15
C TYR A 238 -4.45 10.39 8.44
N ILE A 239 -4.41 10.08 7.14
CA ILE A 239 -5.59 9.60 6.42
C ILE A 239 -5.36 8.14 6.06
N VAL A 240 -6.31 7.32 6.47
CA VAL A 240 -6.29 5.86 6.32
C VAL A 240 -7.45 5.45 5.44
N THR A 241 -7.20 4.58 4.49
CA THR A 241 -8.23 4.03 3.60
C THR A 241 -8.29 2.51 3.65
N GLY A 242 -9.42 1.95 3.22
CA GLY A 242 -9.61 0.52 3.14
C GLY A 242 -11.05 0.16 2.78
N LYS A 243 -11.56 -0.90 3.38
CA LYS A 243 -12.93 -1.35 3.14
C LYS A 243 -13.71 -1.52 4.43
N THR A 244 -15.03 -1.42 4.32
CA THR A 244 -16.00 -1.75 5.37
C THR A 244 -17.14 -2.54 4.78
N SER A 245 -17.63 -3.54 5.51
CA SER A 245 -18.76 -4.37 5.09
C SER A 245 -20.07 -3.81 5.62
N LEU A 246 -20.99 -3.48 4.72
CA LEU A 246 -22.38 -3.16 5.07
C LEU A 246 -23.26 -4.41 5.14
N SER A 247 -22.89 -5.46 4.42
CA SER A 247 -23.50 -6.78 4.42
C SER A 247 -22.50 -7.82 3.91
N SER A 248 -22.80 -9.10 3.98
CA SER A 248 -21.94 -10.19 3.45
C SER A 248 -21.64 -10.07 1.94
N THR A 249 -22.35 -9.23 1.21
CA THR A 249 -22.22 -9.06 -0.25
C THR A 249 -21.95 -7.63 -0.69
N ASN A 250 -21.86 -6.67 0.26
CA ASN A 250 -21.67 -5.26 -0.06
C ASN A 250 -20.52 -4.67 0.77
N LEU A 251 -19.39 -4.42 0.10
CA LEU A 251 -18.24 -3.73 0.65
C LEU A 251 -18.25 -2.28 0.16
N ASN A 252 -17.96 -1.35 1.05
CA ASN A 252 -17.76 0.05 0.71
C ASN A 252 -16.31 0.46 1.01
N MET A 253 -15.78 1.41 0.25
CA MET A 253 -14.58 2.12 0.62
C MET A 253 -14.82 2.84 1.94
N LYS A 254 -13.90 2.71 2.88
CA LYS A 254 -13.83 3.49 4.12
C LYS A 254 -12.62 4.39 4.07
N VAL A 255 -12.80 5.64 4.48
CA VAL A 255 -11.72 6.60 4.65
C VAL A 255 -11.90 7.33 5.98
N MET A 256 -10.79 7.52 6.71
CA MET A 256 -10.77 8.09 8.06
C MET A 256 -9.57 9.02 8.21
N ARG A 257 -9.77 10.20 8.80
CA ARG A 257 -8.67 11.06 9.25
C ARG A 257 -8.55 11.01 10.76
N VAL A 258 -7.32 10.83 11.23
CA VAL A 258 -6.98 10.68 12.65
C VAL A 258 -5.91 11.70 13.01
N SER A 259 -6.03 12.36 14.16
CA SER A 259 -4.99 13.25 14.69
C SER A 259 -3.80 12.45 15.23
N SER A 260 -2.66 13.11 15.46
CA SER A 260 -1.47 12.52 16.13
C SER A 260 -1.78 11.91 17.49
N SER A 261 -2.82 12.39 18.19
CA SER A 261 -3.25 11.86 19.49
C SER A 261 -4.29 10.72 19.41
N GLY A 262 -4.60 10.20 18.21
CA GLY A 262 -5.57 9.12 18.03
C GLY A 262 -7.04 9.56 18.04
N GLN A 263 -7.33 10.86 17.90
CA GLN A 263 -8.69 11.33 17.79
C GLN A 263 -9.19 11.22 16.35
N ILE A 264 -10.34 10.59 16.12
CA ILE A 264 -10.98 10.57 14.81
C ILE A 264 -11.51 11.99 14.52
N LEU A 265 -10.91 12.65 13.51
CA LEU A 265 -11.32 13.97 13.06
C LEU A 265 -12.56 13.88 12.16
N TRP A 266 -12.57 12.91 11.26
CA TRP A 266 -13.73 12.51 10.46
C TRP A 266 -13.55 11.07 9.95
N GLN A 267 -14.67 10.44 9.59
CA GLN A 267 -14.71 9.16 8.89
C GLN A 267 -15.91 9.11 7.95
N ASN A 268 -15.71 8.52 6.76
CA ASN A 268 -16.74 8.38 5.74
C ASN A 268 -16.68 7.00 5.10
N ASN A 269 -17.86 6.49 4.72
CA ASN A 269 -17.98 5.29 3.92
C ASN A 269 -18.57 5.67 2.57
N HIS A 270 -17.89 5.29 1.50
CA HIS A 270 -18.29 5.61 0.14
C HIS A 270 -18.47 4.35 -0.68
N GLY A 271 -19.57 4.26 -1.40
CA GLY A 271 -19.89 3.12 -2.24
C GLY A 271 -21.36 3.13 -2.65
N GLY A 272 -21.75 2.07 -3.31
CA GLY A 272 -23.11 1.85 -3.77
C GLY A 272 -23.68 0.54 -3.22
N GLY A 273 -24.60 -0.09 -3.98
CA GLY A 273 -25.17 -1.40 -3.65
C GLY A 273 -24.24 -2.59 -3.94
N ASN A 274 -22.99 -2.37 -4.30
CA ASN A 274 -22.02 -3.39 -4.72
C ASN A 274 -20.64 -3.12 -4.15
N ASN A 275 -19.69 -4.05 -4.39
CA ASN A 275 -18.37 -3.96 -3.78
C ASN A 275 -17.54 -2.79 -4.34
N ASP A 276 -17.13 -1.92 -3.44
CA ASP A 276 -16.15 -0.86 -3.63
C ASP A 276 -15.03 -1.07 -2.60
N THR A 277 -13.82 -1.33 -3.05
CA THR A 277 -12.67 -1.64 -2.18
C THR A 277 -11.54 -0.69 -2.48
N ALA A 278 -11.01 0.01 -1.47
CA ALA A 278 -9.78 0.77 -1.58
C ALA A 278 -8.58 -0.12 -1.26
N THR A 279 -7.47 0.10 -1.96
CA THR A 279 -6.24 -0.70 -1.85
C THR A 279 -4.99 0.16 -1.71
N GLY A 280 -5.03 1.43 -2.11
CA GLY A 280 -3.90 2.35 -2.04
C GLY A 280 -4.37 3.80 -1.94
N ILE A 281 -3.53 4.65 -1.37
CA ILE A 281 -3.78 6.07 -1.17
C ILE A 281 -2.52 6.89 -1.44
N THR A 282 -2.66 8.06 -2.01
CA THR A 282 -1.59 9.06 -2.12
C THR A 282 -2.12 10.45 -1.77
N LEU A 283 -1.28 11.27 -1.16
CA LEU A 283 -1.59 12.66 -0.84
C LEU A 283 -1.21 13.56 -2.00
N SER A 284 -2.05 14.54 -2.36
CA SER A 284 -1.67 15.59 -3.31
C SER A 284 -0.61 16.51 -2.68
N GLN A 285 0.27 17.07 -3.50
CA GLN A 285 1.37 17.93 -3.05
C GLN A 285 0.91 19.15 -2.23
N ASN A 286 -0.30 19.67 -2.52
CA ASN A 286 -0.90 20.77 -1.78
C ASN A 286 -1.69 20.33 -0.54
N GLU A 287 -1.77 19.02 -0.27
CA GLU A 287 -2.51 18.40 0.83
C GLU A 287 -4.02 18.72 0.88
N GLU A 288 -4.61 19.25 -0.19
CA GLU A 288 -6.04 19.53 -0.25
C GLU A 288 -6.86 18.26 -0.53
N MET A 289 -6.24 17.27 -1.15
CA MET A 289 -6.89 16.06 -1.61
C MET A 289 -6.02 14.82 -1.37
N VAL A 290 -6.66 13.69 -1.11
CA VAL A 290 -6.06 12.37 -1.29
C VAL A 290 -6.68 11.70 -2.51
N ALA A 291 -5.85 11.06 -3.31
CA ALA A 291 -6.31 10.15 -4.34
C ALA A 291 -6.26 8.72 -3.82
N ILE A 292 -7.38 8.03 -3.89
CA ILE A 292 -7.54 6.65 -3.43
C ILE A 292 -7.79 5.77 -4.63
N VAL A 293 -7.12 4.64 -4.69
CA VAL A 293 -7.29 3.66 -5.75
C VAL A 293 -7.83 2.34 -5.21
N GLY A 294 -8.48 1.59 -6.09
CA GLY A 294 -8.96 0.27 -5.79
C GLY A 294 -9.78 -0.32 -6.92
N TYR A 295 -10.81 -1.06 -6.57
CA TYR A 295 -11.66 -1.70 -7.57
C TYR A 295 -13.13 -1.72 -7.16
N THR A 296 -14.00 -1.68 -8.17
CA THR A 296 -15.46 -1.66 -8.03
C THR A 296 -16.11 -2.65 -8.97
N ARG A 297 -17.33 -3.09 -8.67
CA ARG A 297 -18.20 -3.79 -9.59
C ARG A 297 -19.64 -3.25 -9.53
N SER A 298 -20.32 -3.23 -10.65
CA SER A 298 -21.67 -2.66 -10.75
C SER A 298 -22.79 -3.58 -10.27
N SER A 299 -22.56 -4.90 -10.22
CA SER A 299 -23.50 -5.90 -9.74
C SER A 299 -22.79 -7.18 -9.30
N SER A 300 -23.46 -8.01 -8.52
CA SER A 300 -22.96 -9.36 -8.21
C SER A 300 -22.77 -10.15 -9.51
N GLY A 301 -21.54 -10.65 -9.73
CA GLY A 301 -21.17 -11.39 -10.95
C GLY A 301 -20.62 -10.52 -12.08
N SER A 302 -20.71 -9.19 -12.04
CA SER A 302 -19.97 -8.35 -13.00
C SER A 302 -18.47 -8.32 -12.64
N PRO A 303 -17.58 -8.18 -13.66
CA PRO A 303 -16.16 -8.09 -13.41
C PRO A 303 -15.82 -6.82 -12.61
N PHE A 304 -14.76 -6.91 -11.79
CA PHE A 304 -14.18 -5.74 -11.16
C PHE A 304 -13.51 -4.84 -12.18
N LYS A 305 -13.51 -3.53 -11.90
CA LYS A 305 -12.83 -2.49 -12.66
C LYS A 305 -11.99 -1.63 -11.74
N TYR A 306 -10.92 -1.04 -12.25
CA TYR A 306 -10.20 0.01 -11.52
C TYR A 306 -11.16 1.12 -11.16
N ARG A 307 -11.01 1.63 -9.96
CA ARG A 307 -11.66 2.88 -9.56
C ARG A 307 -10.67 3.78 -8.87
N ILE A 308 -10.73 5.06 -9.21
CA ILE A 308 -9.96 6.13 -8.57
C ILE A 308 -10.96 7.11 -7.98
N TRP A 309 -10.72 7.54 -6.75
CA TRP A 309 -11.49 8.58 -6.07
C TRP A 309 -10.56 9.72 -5.68
N GLY A 310 -10.93 10.96 -6.01
CA GLY A 310 -10.37 12.15 -5.40
C GLY A 310 -11.23 12.53 -4.20
N VAL A 311 -10.65 12.60 -3.03
CA VAL A 311 -11.34 12.83 -1.75
C VAL A 311 -10.73 14.05 -1.09
N ASP A 312 -11.56 15.02 -0.70
CA ASP A 312 -11.17 16.21 0.03
C ASP A 312 -10.53 15.83 1.39
N ALA A 313 -9.30 16.24 1.62
CA ALA A 313 -8.53 15.85 2.79
C ALA A 313 -9.06 16.43 4.10
N THR A 314 -9.82 17.54 4.04
CA THR A 314 -10.39 18.21 5.19
C THR A 314 -11.71 17.58 5.66
N SER A 315 -12.56 17.20 4.72
CA SER A 315 -13.93 16.71 5.00
C SER A 315 -14.14 15.23 4.73
N GLY A 316 -13.24 14.59 3.97
CA GLY A 316 -13.39 13.21 3.52
C GLY A 316 -14.49 13.00 2.47
N GLN A 317 -14.99 14.07 1.84
CA GLN A 317 -16.02 13.98 0.80
C GLN A 317 -15.41 13.70 -0.57
N ILE A 318 -16.11 12.90 -1.39
CA ILE A 318 -15.68 12.64 -2.76
C ILE A 318 -15.81 13.92 -3.59
N MET A 319 -14.70 14.38 -4.16
CA MET A 319 -14.66 15.48 -5.11
C MET A 319 -14.95 14.98 -6.54
N TRP A 320 -14.37 13.85 -6.90
CA TRP A 320 -14.56 13.17 -8.19
C TRP A 320 -14.28 11.66 -8.06
N SER A 321 -14.76 10.88 -9.02
CA SER A 321 -14.34 9.49 -9.17
C SER A 321 -14.37 9.04 -10.63
N LYS A 322 -13.46 8.12 -10.99
CA LYS A 322 -13.32 7.57 -12.34
C LYS A 322 -13.21 6.05 -12.29
N ILE A 323 -13.70 5.40 -13.34
CA ILE A 323 -13.67 3.94 -13.49
C ILE A 323 -12.96 3.62 -14.79
N TYR A 324 -12.00 2.68 -14.74
CA TYR A 324 -11.25 2.19 -15.88
C TYR A 324 -11.32 0.67 -15.95
N GLY A 325 -11.20 0.13 -17.15
CA GLY A 325 -11.18 -1.30 -17.42
C GLY A 325 -12.16 -1.71 -18.50
N GLY A 326 -12.00 -2.95 -18.94
CA GLY A 326 -12.77 -3.54 -20.01
C GLY A 326 -13.87 -4.50 -19.53
N ASN A 327 -14.01 -5.63 -20.22
CA ASN A 327 -15.08 -6.60 -19.98
C ASN A 327 -14.67 -7.77 -19.08
N GLN A 328 -13.44 -7.78 -18.57
CA GLN A 328 -12.93 -8.78 -17.64
C GLN A 328 -12.48 -8.13 -16.34
N GLU A 329 -11.94 -8.92 -15.42
CA GLU A 329 -11.49 -8.43 -14.11
C GLU A 329 -10.27 -7.54 -14.23
N ASP A 330 -10.38 -6.31 -13.68
CA ASP A 330 -9.31 -5.34 -13.56
C ASP A 330 -9.27 -4.85 -12.11
N LYS A 331 -8.11 -4.91 -11.44
CA LYS A 331 -7.93 -4.47 -10.05
C LYS A 331 -6.69 -3.60 -9.92
N ALA A 332 -6.86 -2.37 -9.48
CA ALA A 332 -5.79 -1.48 -9.10
C ALA A 332 -5.30 -1.77 -7.69
N PHE A 333 -4.02 -1.50 -7.43
CA PHE A 333 -3.38 -1.72 -6.14
C PHE A 333 -2.58 -0.51 -5.68
N GLY A 334 -1.61 -0.04 -6.46
CA GLY A 334 -0.75 1.08 -6.12
C GLY A 334 -1.13 2.37 -6.85
N ILE A 335 -0.91 3.51 -6.19
CA ILE A 335 -1.14 4.85 -6.74
C ILE A 335 -0.07 5.81 -6.22
N VAL A 336 0.36 6.72 -7.08
CA VAL A 336 1.22 7.84 -6.72
C VAL A 336 0.76 9.10 -7.45
N GLU A 337 0.89 10.27 -6.80
CA GLU A 337 0.77 11.54 -7.50
C GLU A 337 1.92 11.70 -8.50
N SER A 338 1.59 12.06 -9.72
CA SER A 338 2.55 12.27 -10.80
C SER A 338 3.23 13.64 -10.69
N PHE A 339 4.32 13.85 -11.44
CA PHE A 339 5.07 15.12 -11.45
C PHE A 339 4.29 16.31 -12.01
N ASP A 340 3.18 16.07 -12.68
CA ASP A 340 2.25 17.05 -13.29
C ASP A 340 0.93 17.20 -12.50
N ASN A 341 0.93 16.83 -11.21
CA ASN A 341 -0.24 16.80 -10.31
C ASN A 341 -1.38 15.87 -10.76
N GLY A 342 -1.15 15.02 -11.76
CA GLY A 342 -2.03 13.91 -12.10
C GLY A 342 -1.75 12.69 -11.20
N PHE A 343 -2.27 11.52 -11.59
CA PHE A 343 -2.07 10.30 -10.81
C PHE A 343 -1.62 9.16 -11.71
N THR A 344 -0.67 8.37 -11.21
CA THR A 344 -0.23 7.14 -11.85
C THR A 344 -0.64 5.95 -11.00
N VAL A 345 -1.36 5.02 -11.62
CA VAL A 345 -1.97 3.85 -10.99
C VAL A 345 -1.45 2.59 -11.63
N VAL A 346 -1.17 1.58 -10.83
CA VAL A 346 -0.77 0.24 -11.29
C VAL A 346 -1.65 -0.83 -10.68
N GLY A 347 -1.72 -1.96 -11.36
CA GLY A 347 -2.46 -3.10 -10.88
C GLY A 347 -2.43 -4.26 -11.87
N ARG A 348 -3.49 -5.06 -11.90
CA ARG A 348 -3.63 -6.18 -12.83
C ARG A 348 -4.85 -6.03 -13.70
N SER A 349 -4.75 -6.51 -14.95
CA SER A 349 -5.87 -6.54 -15.89
C SER A 349 -5.93 -7.85 -16.63
N TYR A 350 -7.16 -8.33 -16.83
CA TYR A 350 -7.50 -9.40 -17.77
C TYR A 350 -8.19 -8.85 -19.02
N SER A 351 -8.49 -7.54 -19.04
CA SER A 351 -9.17 -6.89 -20.18
C SER A 351 -8.22 -6.45 -21.29
N HIS A 352 -6.93 -6.33 -21.00
CA HIS A 352 -5.95 -5.72 -21.89
C HIS A 352 -4.91 -6.70 -22.44
N GLY A 353 -5.10 -8.00 -22.27
CA GLY A 353 -4.22 -9.06 -22.79
C GLY A 353 -4.94 -10.39 -22.94
N SER A 354 -4.27 -11.40 -23.48
CA SER A 354 -4.77 -12.79 -23.51
C SER A 354 -4.74 -13.46 -22.15
N ASP A 355 -3.86 -12.96 -21.27
CA ASP A 355 -3.67 -13.40 -19.90
C ASP A 355 -3.62 -12.19 -18.96
N ARG A 356 -3.41 -12.45 -17.66
CA ARG A 356 -3.21 -11.40 -16.66
C ARG A 356 -1.97 -10.57 -16.97
N VAL A 357 -2.13 -9.26 -17.05
CA VAL A 357 -1.06 -8.30 -17.36
C VAL A 357 -0.95 -7.26 -16.24
N ASN A 358 0.24 -6.68 -16.09
CA ASN A 358 0.46 -5.47 -15.31
C ASN A 358 -0.04 -4.27 -16.13
N TRP A 359 -1.04 -3.57 -15.61
CA TRP A 359 -1.67 -2.45 -16.30
C TRP A 359 -1.47 -1.16 -15.53
N MET A 360 -0.92 -0.18 -16.23
CA MET A 360 -0.66 1.16 -15.73
C MET A 360 -1.59 2.16 -16.38
N VAL A 361 -2.12 3.09 -15.59
CA VAL A 361 -2.96 4.21 -16.04
C VAL A 361 -2.40 5.50 -15.45
N LYS A 362 -2.03 6.46 -16.31
CA LYS A 362 -1.66 7.82 -15.91
C LYS A 362 -2.78 8.77 -16.29
N THR A 363 -3.26 9.54 -15.31
CA THR A 363 -4.38 10.48 -15.43
C THR A 363 -3.90 11.92 -15.24
N ASP A 364 -4.78 12.87 -15.57
CA ASP A 364 -4.68 14.26 -15.10
C ASP A 364 -5.08 14.38 -13.61
N SER A 365 -5.05 15.59 -13.04
CA SER A 365 -5.40 15.88 -11.65
C SER A 365 -6.89 15.64 -11.31
N LEU A 366 -7.76 15.52 -12.30
CA LEU A 366 -9.18 15.19 -12.17
C LEU A 366 -9.48 13.73 -12.48
N GLY A 367 -8.43 12.92 -12.61
CA GLY A 367 -8.55 11.50 -12.91
C GLY A 367 -8.94 11.19 -14.35
N ASN A 368 -8.79 12.08 -15.34
CA ASN A 368 -9.12 11.75 -16.72
C ASN A 368 -7.91 11.15 -17.47
N VAL A 369 -8.19 10.28 -18.43
CA VAL A 369 -7.26 9.79 -19.46
C VAL A 369 -7.78 10.27 -20.81
N ASN A 370 -6.98 11.04 -21.56
CA ASN A 370 -7.32 11.57 -22.87
C ASN A 370 -6.95 10.59 -23.99
#